data_ba5fbba73cc18cf897bb28d90551cee1
#
_entry.id   ba5fbba73cc18cf897bb28d90551cee1
#
_cell.length_a   1.000
_cell.length_b   1.000
_cell.length_c   1.000
_cell.angle_alpha   90.00
_cell.angle_beta   90.00
_cell.angle_gamma   90.00
#
_symmetry.space_group_name_H-M   'P 1'
#
loop_
_entity.id
_entity.type
_entity.pdbx_description
1 polymer ?
#
loop_
_entity_poly.entity_id
_entity_poly.type
_entity_poly.pdbx_seq_one_letter_code
_entity_poly.pdbx_strand_id
1 'polypeptide(L)'
;TLYILWGSTYLAIRFGIQTIPPLLMASVRFLLAGALMYLWALRRGELRDGGPTRGHWLATLVIGGLLLAAGNGGVTWGEQFIASGVAALLVATVPVWMALLAHFTGQERLSRLVGAGLVLGIAGVVLVAHPWSGSFGQVKGVVVVLLAAFAWASGSLYARRATLPRSAILVTAMEMLCGGLVLLVAAGLDGEFARLRPQHLSVASVLALLYLVVFGSIVAFSAYVWLLNHVSAALAGTYAFVNPAVAVFLGAVFAHEPLSTAVLVGGAVIIGGVSLVVAGRSVSSRADRRAAVAAGVPVQSLRGSAAGVTPPSR
;
A
#
# COMPACT_ATOMS: atom_id res chain seq x y z
N THR A 1 -16.94 -2.60 -0.75
CA THR A 1 -16.52 -1.75 -1.89
C THR A 1 -14.98 -1.65 -1.94
N LEU A 2 -14.29 -1.20 -0.86
CA LEU A 2 -12.84 -1.00 -0.85
C LEU A 2 -12.03 -2.24 -1.27
N TYR A 3 -12.41 -3.42 -0.79
CA TYR A 3 -11.72 -4.69 -1.10
C TYR A 3 -11.74 -5.04 -2.58
N ILE A 4 -12.89 -4.82 -3.24
CA ILE A 4 -13.02 -5.05 -4.68
C ILE A 4 -12.24 -4.00 -5.45
N LEU A 5 -12.34 -2.72 -5.06
CA LEU A 5 -11.66 -1.63 -5.75
C LEU A 5 -10.13 -1.80 -5.71
N TRP A 6 -9.55 -2.03 -4.53
CA TRP A 6 -8.10 -2.21 -4.45
C TRP A 6 -7.64 -3.57 -4.98
N GLY A 7 -8.45 -4.63 -4.80
CA GLY A 7 -8.13 -5.93 -5.40
C GLY A 7 -8.11 -5.90 -6.92
N SER A 8 -8.98 -5.12 -7.55
CA SER A 8 -9.02 -4.99 -9.02
C SER A 8 -7.97 -4.04 -9.60
N THR A 9 -7.29 -3.21 -8.75
CA THR A 9 -6.24 -2.32 -9.27
C THR A 9 -5.07 -3.08 -9.89
N TYR A 10 -4.72 -4.25 -9.39
CA TYR A 10 -3.65 -5.10 -9.97
C TYR A 10 -3.99 -5.50 -11.42
N LEU A 11 -5.22 -5.96 -11.66
CA LEU A 11 -5.67 -6.26 -13.01
C LEU A 11 -5.68 -5.01 -13.92
N ALA A 12 -6.13 -3.87 -13.38
CA ALA A 12 -6.11 -2.61 -14.14
C ALA A 12 -4.68 -2.16 -14.45
N ILE A 13 -3.72 -2.32 -13.52
CA ILE A 13 -2.30 -2.09 -13.78
C ILE A 13 -1.83 -2.99 -14.92
N ARG A 14 -2.13 -4.29 -14.87
CA ARG A 14 -1.76 -5.27 -15.89
C ARG A 14 -2.21 -4.85 -17.28
N PHE A 15 -3.44 -4.35 -17.45
CA PHE A 15 -3.93 -3.83 -18.72
C PHE A 15 -3.31 -2.48 -19.09
N GLY A 16 -3.10 -1.61 -18.12
CA GLY A 16 -2.52 -0.29 -18.32
C GLY A 16 -1.10 -0.35 -18.88
N ILE A 17 -0.24 -1.21 -18.31
CA ILE A 17 1.17 -1.33 -18.71
C ILE A 17 1.39 -2.06 -20.04
N GLN A 18 0.35 -2.56 -20.69
CA GLN A 18 0.50 -3.19 -22.02
C GLN A 18 1.00 -2.20 -23.07
N THR A 19 0.57 -0.95 -22.99
CA THR A 19 0.94 0.08 -23.97
C THR A 19 1.44 1.38 -23.35
N ILE A 20 1.29 1.56 -22.03
CA ILE A 20 1.81 2.72 -21.28
C ILE A 20 3.00 2.27 -20.45
N PRO A 21 4.16 2.94 -20.53
CA PRO A 21 5.29 2.64 -19.66
C PRO A 21 4.92 2.73 -18.17
N PRO A 22 5.35 1.77 -17.33
CA PRO A 22 4.76 1.54 -16.01
C PRO A 22 4.95 2.69 -15.02
N LEU A 23 6.14 3.27 -14.92
CA LEU A 23 6.38 4.39 -13.99
C LEU A 23 5.66 5.66 -14.46
N LEU A 24 5.63 5.89 -15.77
CA LEU A 24 4.90 7.00 -16.36
C LEU A 24 3.41 6.86 -16.13
N MET A 25 2.84 5.65 -16.31
CA MET A 25 1.44 5.36 -16.00
C MET A 25 1.11 5.64 -14.54
N ALA A 26 1.94 5.15 -13.61
CA ALA A 26 1.76 5.39 -12.19
C ALA A 26 1.89 6.87 -11.83
N SER A 27 2.84 7.59 -12.45
CA SER A 27 3.01 9.03 -12.28
C SER A 27 1.75 9.81 -12.71
N VAL A 28 1.28 9.59 -13.94
CA VAL A 28 0.08 10.26 -14.48
C VAL A 28 -1.14 9.96 -13.60
N ARG A 29 -1.31 8.71 -13.18
CA ARG A 29 -2.37 8.29 -12.27
C ARG A 29 -2.38 9.16 -11.00
N PHE A 30 -1.25 9.25 -10.30
CA PHE A 30 -1.19 9.94 -9.02
C PHE A 30 -1.17 11.46 -9.16
N LEU A 31 -0.57 12.02 -10.20
CA LEU A 31 -0.61 13.45 -10.45
C LEU A 31 -2.04 13.93 -10.77
N LEU A 32 -2.77 13.20 -11.62
CA LEU A 32 -4.16 13.54 -11.93
C LEU A 32 -5.07 13.39 -10.69
N ALA A 33 -4.97 12.25 -9.99
CA ALA A 33 -5.78 12.03 -8.80
C ALA A 33 -5.46 13.06 -7.70
N GLY A 34 -4.18 13.31 -7.45
CA GLY A 34 -3.71 14.28 -6.47
C GLY A 34 -4.14 15.70 -6.81
N ALA A 35 -4.03 16.11 -8.07
CA ALA A 35 -4.47 17.45 -8.51
C ALA A 35 -6.00 17.63 -8.33
N LEU A 36 -6.80 16.63 -8.71
CA LEU A 36 -8.25 16.68 -8.54
C LEU A 36 -8.64 16.74 -7.06
N MET A 37 -8.01 15.91 -6.19
CA MET A 37 -8.27 15.92 -4.76
C MET A 37 -7.79 17.23 -4.11
N TYR A 38 -6.65 17.79 -4.53
CA TYR A 38 -6.14 19.05 -4.02
C TYR A 38 -7.08 20.22 -4.38
N LEU A 39 -7.54 20.27 -5.63
CA LEU A 39 -8.54 21.24 -6.08
C LEU A 39 -9.87 21.11 -5.30
N TRP A 40 -10.25 19.88 -5.01
CA TRP A 40 -11.45 19.63 -4.19
C TRP A 40 -11.26 20.12 -2.74
N ALA A 41 -10.11 19.86 -2.12
CA ALA A 41 -9.77 20.39 -0.79
C ALA A 41 -9.77 21.94 -0.77
N LEU A 42 -9.22 22.59 -1.81
CA LEU A 42 -9.26 24.03 -2.01
C LEU A 42 -10.72 24.57 -2.03
N ARG A 43 -11.57 23.94 -2.83
CA ARG A 43 -12.98 24.37 -2.96
C ARG A 43 -13.78 24.19 -1.66
N ARG A 44 -13.41 23.19 -0.84
CA ARG A 44 -13.99 22.98 0.49
C ARG A 44 -13.47 23.95 1.55
N GLY A 45 -12.52 24.78 1.22
CA GLY A 45 -11.95 25.74 2.14
C GLY A 45 -11.04 25.15 3.20
N GLU A 46 -10.50 23.92 2.98
CA GLU A 46 -9.66 23.22 3.94
C GLU A 46 -8.27 23.88 4.14
N LEU A 47 -7.95 24.92 3.35
CA LEU A 47 -6.77 25.74 3.49
C LEU A 47 -7.01 27.06 4.24
N ARG A 48 -8.24 27.36 4.67
CA ARG A 48 -8.59 28.65 5.30
C ARG A 48 -7.92 28.88 6.65
N ASP A 49 -7.65 27.81 7.40
CA ASP A 49 -7.02 27.86 8.73
C ASP A 49 -5.48 27.90 8.67
N GLY A 50 -4.93 28.25 7.53
CA GLY A 50 -3.49 28.22 7.22
C GLY A 50 -3.15 27.07 6.29
N GLY A 51 -2.52 27.40 5.14
CA GLY A 51 -2.12 26.41 4.15
C GLY A 51 -1.03 25.45 4.66
N PRO A 52 -0.73 24.38 3.92
CA PRO A 52 0.30 23.42 4.31
C PRO A 52 1.68 24.09 4.41
N THR A 53 2.37 23.83 5.52
CA THR A 53 3.71 24.34 5.79
C THR A 53 4.78 23.59 4.97
N ARG A 54 6.01 24.12 4.91
CA ARG A 54 7.14 23.39 4.32
C ARG A 54 7.37 22.04 4.99
N GLY A 55 7.16 21.93 6.31
CA GLY A 55 7.26 20.66 7.04
C GLY A 55 6.23 19.64 6.57
N HIS A 56 4.99 20.06 6.32
CA HIS A 56 3.95 19.21 5.76
C HIS A 56 4.30 18.68 4.37
N TRP A 57 4.83 19.53 3.48
CA TRP A 57 5.28 19.13 2.15
C TRP A 57 6.47 18.16 2.20
N LEU A 58 7.44 18.36 3.09
CA LEU A 58 8.56 17.43 3.27
C LEU A 58 8.08 16.08 3.83
N ALA A 59 7.19 16.09 4.81
CA ALA A 59 6.61 14.86 5.35
C ALA A 59 5.83 14.08 4.27
N THR A 60 4.98 14.76 3.50
CA THR A 60 4.21 14.11 2.43
C THR A 60 5.08 13.70 1.25
N LEU A 61 6.21 14.37 0.99
CA LEU A 61 7.21 13.92 0.01
C LEU A 61 7.83 12.58 0.43
N VAL A 62 8.22 12.43 1.70
CA VAL A 62 8.76 11.17 2.22
C VAL A 62 7.69 10.08 2.17
N ILE A 63 6.47 10.37 2.63
CA ILE A 63 5.37 9.40 2.64
C ILE A 63 4.99 9.03 1.21
N GLY A 64 4.71 9.98 0.34
CA GLY A 64 4.37 9.76 -1.07
C GLY A 64 5.48 9.06 -1.84
N GLY A 65 6.75 9.40 -1.55
CA GLY A 65 7.92 8.71 -2.09
C GLY A 65 7.99 7.23 -1.69
N LEU A 66 7.71 6.91 -0.44
CA LEU A 66 7.74 5.53 0.07
C LEU A 66 6.48 4.74 -0.30
N LEU A 67 5.27 5.29 -0.09
CA LEU A 67 4.02 4.57 -0.34
C LEU A 67 3.70 4.49 -1.84
N LEU A 68 3.78 5.62 -2.53
CA LEU A 68 3.25 5.72 -3.88
C LEU A 68 4.35 5.55 -4.93
N ALA A 69 5.52 6.18 -4.77
CA ALA A 69 6.57 6.00 -5.75
C ALA A 69 7.28 4.64 -5.59
N ALA A 70 7.89 4.34 -4.46
CA ALA A 70 8.56 3.06 -4.25
C ALA A 70 7.55 1.91 -4.08
N GLY A 71 6.46 2.11 -3.33
CA GLY A 71 5.42 1.11 -3.10
C GLY A 71 4.60 0.83 -4.35
N ASN A 72 3.66 1.69 -4.70
CA ASN A 72 2.80 1.48 -5.88
C ASN A 72 3.56 1.46 -7.20
N GLY A 73 4.53 2.36 -7.39
CA GLY A 73 5.37 2.39 -8.57
C GLY A 73 6.18 1.11 -8.74
N GLY A 74 6.76 0.60 -7.63
CA GLY A 74 7.47 -0.69 -7.63
C GLY A 74 6.55 -1.87 -7.96
N VAL A 75 5.32 -1.90 -7.46
CA VAL A 75 4.31 -2.90 -7.85
C VAL A 75 4.00 -2.79 -9.35
N THR A 76 3.68 -1.58 -9.82
CA THR A 76 3.37 -1.33 -11.23
C THR A 76 4.51 -1.74 -12.16
N TRP A 77 5.74 -1.45 -11.76
CA TRP A 77 6.92 -1.85 -12.53
C TRP A 77 7.16 -3.36 -12.45
N GLY A 78 6.94 -3.99 -11.28
CA GLY A 78 7.11 -5.43 -11.06
C GLY A 78 6.13 -6.29 -11.86
N GLU A 79 4.90 -5.80 -12.09
CA GLU A 79 3.88 -6.49 -12.89
C GLU A 79 4.25 -6.68 -14.37
N GLN A 80 5.34 -6.07 -14.85
CA GLN A 80 5.91 -6.43 -16.16
C GLN A 80 6.46 -7.86 -16.19
N PHE A 81 6.86 -8.41 -15.04
CA PHE A 81 7.59 -9.67 -14.92
C PHE A 81 6.80 -10.78 -14.23
N ILE A 82 5.76 -10.43 -13.47
CA ILE A 82 4.93 -11.36 -12.70
C ILE A 82 3.44 -11.13 -12.96
N ALA A 83 2.63 -12.13 -12.70
CA ALA A 83 1.18 -12.03 -12.80
C ALA A 83 0.61 -11.08 -11.74
N SER A 84 -0.51 -10.41 -12.06
CA SER A 84 -1.17 -9.44 -11.18
C SER A 84 -1.62 -10.07 -9.85
N GLY A 85 -2.11 -11.31 -9.89
CA GLY A 85 -2.45 -12.08 -8.70
C GLY A 85 -1.24 -12.38 -7.81
N VAL A 86 -0.08 -12.67 -8.41
CA VAL A 86 1.20 -12.87 -7.68
C VAL A 86 1.64 -11.56 -7.02
N ALA A 87 1.58 -10.44 -7.73
CA ALA A 87 1.92 -9.12 -7.17
C ALA A 87 1.06 -8.81 -5.93
N ALA A 88 -0.26 -9.05 -6.01
CA ALA A 88 -1.18 -8.85 -4.89
C ALA A 88 -0.85 -9.73 -3.67
N LEU A 89 -0.49 -11.00 -3.89
CA LEU A 89 -0.06 -11.92 -2.83
C LEU A 89 1.23 -11.45 -2.14
N LEU A 90 2.20 -10.93 -2.91
CA LEU A 90 3.44 -10.40 -2.35
C LEU A 90 3.20 -9.11 -1.56
N VAL A 91 2.33 -8.21 -2.04
CA VAL A 91 1.93 -6.99 -1.30
C VAL A 91 1.20 -7.34 0.00
N ALA A 92 0.48 -8.46 0.07
CA ALA A 92 -0.14 -8.92 1.32
C ALA A 92 0.89 -9.16 2.45
N THR A 93 2.18 -9.22 2.16
CA THR A 93 3.25 -9.30 3.17
C THR A 93 3.52 -7.98 3.91
N VAL A 94 2.91 -6.87 3.54
CA VAL A 94 3.09 -5.56 4.21
C VAL A 94 2.97 -5.64 5.74
N PRO A 95 1.96 -6.32 6.35
CA PRO A 95 1.89 -6.47 7.80
C PRO A 95 3.10 -7.19 8.42
N VAL A 96 3.72 -8.10 7.67
CA VAL A 96 4.97 -8.80 8.07
C VAL A 96 6.11 -7.80 8.19
N TRP A 97 6.32 -6.96 7.17
CA TRP A 97 7.31 -5.89 7.18
C TRP A 97 7.04 -4.88 8.28
N MET A 98 5.78 -4.50 8.49
CA MET A 98 5.40 -3.60 9.58
C MET A 98 5.73 -4.18 10.96
N ALA A 99 5.54 -5.49 11.19
CA ALA A 99 5.88 -6.15 12.44
C ALA A 99 7.39 -6.19 12.68
N LEU A 100 8.17 -6.51 11.64
CA LEU A 100 9.63 -6.50 11.70
C LEU A 100 10.17 -5.10 11.99
N LEU A 101 9.73 -4.09 11.26
CA LEU A 101 10.16 -2.70 11.47
C LEU A 101 9.78 -2.19 12.86
N ALA A 102 8.58 -2.52 13.36
CA ALA A 102 8.16 -2.16 14.71
C ALA A 102 9.02 -2.83 15.77
N HIS A 103 9.47 -4.06 15.56
CA HIS A 103 10.38 -4.75 16.44
C HIS A 103 11.78 -4.11 16.45
N PHE A 104 12.38 -3.92 15.28
CA PHE A 104 13.72 -3.32 15.17
C PHE A 104 13.80 -1.88 15.67
N THR A 105 12.68 -1.14 15.62
CA THR A 105 12.58 0.21 16.19
C THR A 105 12.19 0.21 17.67
N GLY A 106 12.13 -0.95 18.32
CA GLY A 106 11.83 -1.08 19.75
C GLY A 106 10.38 -0.78 20.13
N GLN A 107 9.47 -0.66 19.15
CA GLN A 107 8.07 -0.32 19.41
C GLN A 107 7.23 -1.52 19.85
N GLU A 108 7.56 -2.71 19.36
CA GLU A 108 6.81 -3.94 19.64
C GLU A 108 7.77 -5.12 19.83
N ARG A 109 7.42 -6.02 20.75
CA ARG A 109 8.15 -7.30 20.92
C ARG A 109 7.53 -8.36 20.02
N LEU A 110 8.36 -9.15 19.35
CA LEU A 110 7.89 -10.29 18.56
C LEU A 110 7.34 -11.38 19.50
N SER A 111 6.03 -11.62 19.41
CA SER A 111 5.44 -12.78 20.07
C SER A 111 5.75 -14.06 19.27
N ARG A 112 5.64 -15.24 19.91
CA ARG A 112 5.80 -16.54 19.22
C ARG A 112 4.86 -16.68 18.02
N LEU A 113 3.65 -16.14 18.12
CA LEU A 113 2.65 -16.18 17.07
C LEU A 113 3.06 -15.31 15.85
N VAL A 114 3.61 -14.12 16.12
CA VAL A 114 4.17 -13.25 15.08
C VAL A 114 5.37 -13.94 14.40
N GLY A 115 6.27 -14.57 15.18
CA GLY A 115 7.42 -15.31 14.64
C GLY A 115 6.99 -16.48 13.73
N ALA A 116 6.00 -17.27 14.13
CA ALA A 116 5.43 -18.32 13.29
C ALA A 116 4.82 -17.76 11.98
N GLY A 117 4.09 -16.66 12.09
CA GLY A 117 3.52 -15.98 10.93
C GLY A 117 4.58 -15.44 9.96
N LEU A 118 5.72 -14.94 10.47
CA LEU A 118 6.87 -14.51 9.65
C LEU A 118 7.45 -15.69 8.86
N VAL A 119 7.70 -16.83 9.53
CA VAL A 119 8.24 -18.03 8.88
C VAL A 119 7.29 -18.54 7.79
N LEU A 120 5.99 -18.63 8.08
CA LEU A 120 4.99 -19.03 7.09
C LEU A 120 4.91 -18.04 5.92
N GLY A 121 4.92 -16.73 6.22
CA GLY A 121 4.90 -15.70 5.18
C GLY A 121 6.08 -15.83 4.21
N ILE A 122 7.29 -16.03 4.73
CA ILE A 122 8.51 -16.25 3.92
C ILE A 122 8.39 -17.55 3.11
N ALA A 123 7.96 -18.66 3.73
CA ALA A 123 7.77 -19.93 3.04
C ALA A 123 6.77 -19.80 1.88
N GLY A 124 5.65 -19.10 2.10
CA GLY A 124 4.67 -18.83 1.06
C GLY A 124 5.21 -17.96 -0.09
N VAL A 125 6.03 -16.95 0.22
CA VAL A 125 6.73 -16.14 -0.79
C VAL A 125 7.66 -17.01 -1.64
N VAL A 126 8.45 -17.89 -1.02
CA VAL A 126 9.35 -18.81 -1.75
C VAL A 126 8.55 -19.75 -2.66
N LEU A 127 7.41 -20.27 -2.20
CA LEU A 127 6.53 -21.11 -3.01
C LEU A 127 5.97 -20.34 -4.23
N VAL A 128 5.48 -19.12 -4.03
CA VAL A 128 4.94 -18.28 -5.12
C VAL A 128 6.03 -17.82 -6.09
N ALA A 129 7.20 -17.45 -5.55
CA ALA A 129 8.34 -17.01 -6.35
C ALA A 129 8.88 -18.11 -7.27
N HIS A 130 8.76 -19.38 -6.86
CA HIS A 130 9.22 -20.55 -7.59
C HIS A 130 10.63 -20.39 -8.19
N PRO A 131 11.65 -20.00 -7.40
CA PRO A 131 12.94 -19.54 -7.90
C PRO A 131 13.74 -20.61 -8.68
N TRP A 132 13.42 -21.88 -8.48
CA TRP A 132 14.02 -23.03 -9.19
C TRP A 132 13.46 -23.27 -10.60
N SER A 133 12.46 -22.50 -11.04
CA SER A 133 11.92 -22.57 -12.41
C SER A 133 12.80 -21.87 -13.46
N GLY A 134 13.85 -21.17 -13.03
CA GLY A 134 14.89 -20.62 -13.91
C GLY A 134 14.55 -19.29 -14.59
N SER A 135 13.37 -18.69 -14.36
CA SER A 135 13.01 -17.41 -14.94
C SER A 135 13.61 -16.25 -14.14
N PHE A 136 14.72 -15.68 -14.61
CA PHE A 136 15.36 -14.50 -14.00
C PHE A 136 14.39 -13.29 -13.92
N GLY A 137 13.56 -13.10 -14.94
CA GLY A 137 12.55 -12.04 -14.96
C GLY A 137 11.56 -12.14 -13.81
N GLN A 138 11.05 -13.36 -13.56
CA GLN A 138 10.10 -13.60 -12.46
C GLN A 138 10.73 -13.29 -11.11
N VAL A 139 11.95 -13.74 -10.85
CA VAL A 139 12.66 -13.43 -9.60
C VAL A 139 12.84 -11.93 -9.42
N LYS A 140 13.21 -11.22 -10.50
CA LYS A 140 13.36 -9.75 -10.50
C LYS A 140 12.03 -9.07 -10.11
N GLY A 141 10.90 -9.49 -10.71
CA GLY A 141 9.58 -8.97 -10.38
C GLY A 141 9.21 -9.19 -8.92
N VAL A 142 9.43 -10.41 -8.40
CA VAL A 142 9.18 -10.77 -7.00
C VAL A 142 10.01 -9.89 -6.04
N VAL A 143 11.30 -9.74 -6.29
CA VAL A 143 12.20 -8.93 -5.44
C VAL A 143 11.73 -7.47 -5.42
N VAL A 144 11.41 -6.90 -6.58
CA VAL A 144 10.96 -5.51 -6.65
C VAL A 144 9.64 -5.31 -5.92
N VAL A 145 8.67 -6.23 -6.05
CA VAL A 145 7.39 -6.12 -5.34
C VAL A 145 7.55 -6.32 -3.82
N LEU A 146 8.46 -7.18 -3.37
CA LEU A 146 8.79 -7.30 -1.94
C LEU A 146 9.44 -6.02 -1.39
N LEU A 147 10.36 -5.40 -2.14
CA LEU A 147 10.94 -4.11 -1.79
C LEU A 147 9.87 -3.00 -1.77
N ALA A 148 8.93 -3.05 -2.70
CA ALA A 148 7.77 -2.15 -2.72
C ALA A 148 6.88 -2.33 -1.47
N ALA A 149 6.62 -3.57 -1.05
CA ALA A 149 5.89 -3.87 0.19
C ALA A 149 6.64 -3.37 1.43
N PHE A 150 7.97 -3.51 1.46
CA PHE A 150 8.83 -2.96 2.52
C PHE A 150 8.79 -1.43 2.56
N ALA A 151 8.88 -0.77 1.40
CA ALA A 151 8.77 0.69 1.29
C ALA A 151 7.40 1.19 1.78
N TRP A 152 6.33 0.49 1.40
CA TRP A 152 4.98 0.78 1.89
C TRP A 152 4.89 0.67 3.42
N ALA A 153 5.42 -0.40 4.01
CA ALA A 153 5.46 -0.58 5.46
C ALA A 153 6.24 0.54 6.16
N SER A 154 7.40 0.91 5.61
CA SER A 154 8.26 1.98 6.13
C SER A 154 7.56 3.34 6.09
N GLY A 155 6.95 3.69 4.96
CA GLY A 155 6.18 4.91 4.80
C GLY A 155 4.96 4.97 5.72
N SER A 156 4.26 3.84 5.90
CA SER A 156 3.14 3.74 6.81
C SER A 156 3.53 3.96 8.28
N LEU A 157 4.69 3.47 8.70
CA LEU A 157 5.21 3.71 10.05
C LEU A 157 5.69 5.17 10.22
N TYR A 158 6.33 5.74 9.21
CA TYR A 158 6.74 7.14 9.23
C TYR A 158 5.52 8.09 9.28
N ALA A 159 4.47 7.81 8.50
CA ALA A 159 3.24 8.61 8.47
C ALA A 159 2.57 8.73 9.86
N ARG A 160 2.69 7.69 10.71
CA ARG A 160 2.15 7.74 12.08
C ARG A 160 2.86 8.73 13.02
N ARG A 161 4.07 9.17 12.67
CA ARG A 161 4.89 10.08 13.48
C ARG A 161 5.07 11.46 12.84
N ALA A 162 4.73 11.57 11.57
CA ALA A 162 4.88 12.80 10.81
C ALA A 162 3.83 13.83 11.24
N THR A 163 4.25 15.09 11.31
CA THR A 163 3.32 16.20 11.47
C THR A 163 2.66 16.46 10.12
N LEU A 164 1.35 16.27 10.05
CA LEU A 164 0.55 16.36 8.84
C LEU A 164 -0.58 17.37 9.02
N PRO A 165 -1.13 17.91 7.91
CA PRO A 165 -2.35 18.71 7.95
C PRO A 165 -3.51 17.96 8.61
N ARG A 166 -4.46 18.69 9.21
CA ARG A 166 -5.64 18.08 9.84
C ARG A 166 -6.56 17.39 8.85
N SER A 167 -6.63 17.89 7.63
CA SER A 167 -7.47 17.31 6.58
C SER A 167 -6.79 16.08 5.96
N ALA A 168 -7.41 14.91 6.12
CA ALA A 168 -6.94 13.68 5.51
C ALA A 168 -7.01 13.71 3.98
N ILE A 169 -7.98 14.44 3.41
CA ILE A 169 -8.11 14.63 1.96
C ILE A 169 -6.91 15.43 1.43
N LEU A 170 -6.57 16.51 2.12
CA LEU A 170 -5.42 17.34 1.76
C LEU A 170 -4.10 16.56 1.88
N VAL A 171 -3.92 15.78 2.95
CA VAL A 171 -2.75 14.89 3.12
C VAL A 171 -2.64 13.92 1.96
N THR A 172 -3.72 13.18 1.64
CA THR A 172 -3.73 12.22 0.53
C THR A 172 -3.43 12.88 -0.81
N ALA A 173 -3.99 14.07 -1.06
CA ALA A 173 -3.70 14.84 -2.27
C ALA A 173 -2.24 15.23 -2.38
N MET A 174 -1.63 15.73 -1.27
CA MET A 174 -0.22 16.08 -1.22
C MET A 174 0.69 14.87 -1.41
N GLU A 175 0.38 13.73 -0.77
CA GLU A 175 1.10 12.47 -0.95
C GLU A 175 1.07 12.00 -2.41
N MET A 176 -0.10 12.09 -3.06
CA MET A 176 -0.24 11.72 -4.46
C MET A 176 0.54 12.65 -5.39
N LEU A 177 0.51 13.96 -5.16
CA LEU A 177 1.29 14.91 -5.94
C LEU A 177 2.80 14.67 -5.76
N CYS A 178 3.27 14.53 -4.53
CA CYS A 178 4.68 14.28 -4.24
C CYS A 178 5.14 12.93 -4.81
N GLY A 179 4.41 11.85 -4.55
CA GLY A 179 4.72 10.52 -5.08
C GLY A 179 4.66 10.46 -6.60
N GLY A 180 3.67 11.13 -7.21
CA GLY A 180 3.54 11.27 -8.65
C GLY A 180 4.71 12.02 -9.29
N LEU A 181 5.21 13.10 -8.66
CA LEU A 181 6.39 13.82 -9.12
C LEU A 181 7.66 12.97 -9.02
N VAL A 182 7.84 12.23 -7.92
CA VAL A 182 8.98 11.30 -7.78
C VAL A 182 8.94 10.24 -8.88
N LEU A 183 7.76 9.68 -9.18
CA LEU A 183 7.57 8.72 -10.27
C LEU A 183 7.85 9.34 -11.65
N LEU A 184 7.47 10.60 -11.87
CA LEU A 184 7.74 11.31 -13.12
C LEU A 184 9.25 11.43 -13.36
N VAL A 185 9.99 11.79 -12.31
CA VAL A 185 11.46 11.85 -12.36
C VAL A 185 12.03 10.45 -12.61
N ALA A 186 11.55 9.43 -11.90
CA ALA A 186 11.98 8.06 -12.08
C ALA A 186 11.71 7.54 -13.50
N ALA A 187 10.53 7.83 -14.07
CA ALA A 187 10.19 7.50 -15.46
C ALA A 187 11.13 8.18 -16.47
N GLY A 188 11.51 9.44 -16.20
CA GLY A 188 12.49 10.16 -17.00
C GLY A 188 13.89 9.53 -16.96
N LEU A 189 14.36 9.17 -15.76
CA LEU A 189 15.66 8.51 -15.56
C LEU A 189 15.71 7.11 -16.18
N ASP A 190 14.58 6.37 -16.16
CA ASP A 190 14.46 5.06 -16.81
C ASP A 190 14.23 5.17 -18.34
N GLY A 191 14.15 6.38 -18.90
CA GLY A 191 13.95 6.61 -20.33
C GLY A 191 12.55 6.24 -20.85
N GLU A 192 11.53 6.18 -19.97
CA GLU A 192 10.18 5.79 -20.34
C GLU A 192 9.50 6.77 -21.31
N PHE A 193 9.87 8.05 -21.27
CA PHE A 193 9.35 9.03 -22.24
C PHE A 193 9.70 8.69 -23.67
N ALA A 194 10.90 8.16 -23.92
CA ALA A 194 11.33 7.74 -25.25
C ALA A 194 10.63 6.45 -25.72
N ARG A 195 10.17 5.63 -24.76
CA ARG A 195 9.43 4.38 -25.02
C ARG A 195 7.93 4.61 -25.23
N LEU A 196 7.41 5.74 -24.78
CA LEU A 196 6.00 6.09 -24.98
C LEU A 196 5.74 6.37 -26.47
N ARG A 197 4.82 5.61 -27.05
CA ARG A 197 4.38 5.77 -28.44
C ARG A 197 2.89 6.10 -28.45
N PRO A 198 2.50 7.39 -28.51
CA PRO A 198 1.09 7.80 -28.43
C PRO A 198 0.18 7.12 -29.46
N GLN A 199 0.70 6.83 -30.67
CA GLN A 199 -0.02 6.14 -31.73
C GLN A 199 -0.32 4.66 -31.45
N HIS A 200 0.35 4.05 -30.46
CA HIS A 200 0.16 2.65 -30.07
C HIS A 200 -0.61 2.49 -28.76
N LEU A 201 -1.10 3.60 -28.18
CA LEU A 201 -1.91 3.53 -26.97
C LEU A 201 -3.22 2.79 -27.22
N SER A 202 -3.43 1.66 -26.56
CA SER A 202 -4.67 0.93 -26.65
C SER A 202 -5.79 1.59 -25.84
N VAL A 203 -7.02 1.49 -26.31
CA VAL A 203 -8.20 1.94 -25.56
C VAL A 203 -8.27 1.26 -24.20
N ALA A 204 -7.93 -0.03 -24.13
CA ALA A 204 -7.91 -0.78 -22.87
C ALA A 204 -6.94 -0.18 -21.84
N SER A 205 -5.71 0.20 -22.25
CA SER A 205 -4.74 0.81 -21.35
C SER A 205 -5.16 2.20 -20.88
N VAL A 206 -5.78 3.00 -21.75
CA VAL A 206 -6.30 4.32 -21.37
C VAL A 206 -7.47 4.19 -20.40
N LEU A 207 -8.42 3.28 -20.66
CA LEU A 207 -9.54 3.01 -19.75
C LEU A 207 -9.05 2.46 -18.41
N ALA A 208 -8.04 1.59 -18.41
CA ALA A 208 -7.40 1.10 -17.20
C ALA A 208 -6.76 2.23 -16.39
N LEU A 209 -6.05 3.17 -17.03
CA LEU A 209 -5.49 4.34 -16.37
C LEU A 209 -6.61 5.23 -15.77
N LEU A 210 -7.67 5.52 -16.51
CA LEU A 210 -8.82 6.29 -16.00
C LEU A 210 -9.50 5.58 -14.82
N TYR A 211 -9.67 4.27 -14.90
CA TYR A 211 -10.17 3.46 -13.80
C TYR A 211 -9.27 3.59 -12.56
N LEU A 212 -7.95 3.49 -12.74
CA LEU A 212 -6.97 3.64 -11.65
C LEU A 212 -7.00 5.04 -11.03
N VAL A 213 -7.16 6.10 -11.83
CA VAL A 213 -7.29 7.48 -11.33
C VAL A 213 -8.56 7.63 -10.50
N VAL A 214 -9.71 7.26 -11.05
CA VAL A 214 -11.01 7.51 -10.41
C VAL A 214 -11.26 6.52 -9.27
N PHE A 215 -11.29 5.23 -9.59
CA PHE A 215 -11.70 4.20 -8.62
C PHE A 215 -10.53 3.73 -7.75
N GLY A 216 -9.38 3.48 -8.33
CA GLY A 216 -8.19 2.99 -7.62
C GLY A 216 -7.52 4.04 -6.74
N SER A 217 -7.67 5.33 -7.06
CA SER A 217 -7.07 6.42 -6.28
C SER A 217 -8.14 7.26 -5.59
N ILE A 218 -8.94 8.07 -6.27
CA ILE A 218 -9.84 9.03 -5.61
C ILE A 218 -10.89 8.32 -4.74
N VAL A 219 -11.67 7.40 -5.31
CA VAL A 219 -12.76 6.72 -4.59
C VAL A 219 -12.23 5.80 -3.50
N ALA A 220 -11.23 4.97 -3.82
CA ALA A 220 -10.72 3.99 -2.88
C ALA A 220 -10.00 4.63 -1.68
N PHE A 221 -9.16 5.66 -1.89
CA PHE A 221 -8.51 6.36 -0.77
C PHE A 221 -9.54 7.16 0.06
N SER A 222 -10.52 7.81 -0.57
CA SER A 222 -11.60 8.48 0.15
C SER A 222 -12.41 7.50 1.00
N ALA A 223 -12.74 6.33 0.47
CA ALA A 223 -13.42 5.26 1.19
C ALA A 223 -12.56 4.70 2.34
N TYR A 224 -11.25 4.57 2.13
CA TYR A 224 -10.31 4.12 3.17
C TYR A 224 -10.21 5.12 4.32
N VAL A 225 -10.04 6.40 4.01
CA VAL A 225 -10.03 7.47 5.02
C VAL A 225 -11.34 7.51 5.80
N TRP A 226 -12.49 7.40 5.11
CA TRP A 226 -13.78 7.29 5.75
C TRP A 226 -13.86 6.07 6.69
N LEU A 227 -13.40 4.90 6.22
CA LEU A 227 -13.40 3.67 6.99
C LEU A 227 -12.57 3.80 8.28
N LEU A 228 -11.37 4.39 8.21
CA LEU A 228 -10.52 4.62 9.37
C LEU A 228 -11.16 5.48 10.46
N ASN A 229 -12.08 6.37 10.08
CA ASN A 229 -12.81 7.21 11.03
C ASN A 229 -14.07 6.55 11.64
N HIS A 230 -14.56 5.46 11.01
CA HIS A 230 -15.84 4.86 11.42
C HIS A 230 -15.71 3.43 11.98
N VAL A 231 -14.58 2.74 11.73
CA VAL A 231 -14.38 1.38 12.21
C VAL A 231 -13.02 1.22 12.90
N SER A 232 -12.83 0.13 13.62
CA SER A 232 -11.52 -0.17 14.23
C SER A 232 -10.45 -0.38 13.16
N ALA A 233 -9.21 0.00 13.47
CA ALA A 233 -8.06 -0.21 12.58
C ALA A 233 -7.89 -1.70 12.19
N ALA A 234 -8.26 -2.63 13.07
CA ALA A 234 -8.23 -4.05 12.78
C ALA A 234 -9.22 -4.43 11.68
N LEU A 235 -10.45 -3.90 11.74
CA LEU A 235 -11.47 -4.13 10.70
C LEU A 235 -11.11 -3.40 9.41
N ALA A 236 -10.59 -2.17 9.49
CA ALA A 236 -10.09 -1.46 8.33
C ALA A 236 -8.98 -2.26 7.61
N GLY A 237 -8.07 -2.90 8.35
CA GLY A 237 -6.94 -3.67 7.81
C GLY A 237 -7.30 -5.01 7.16
N THR A 238 -8.55 -5.47 7.25
CA THR A 238 -8.97 -6.75 6.64
C THR A 238 -8.90 -6.77 5.11
N TYR A 239 -8.83 -5.60 4.46
CA TYR A 239 -8.61 -5.53 3.02
C TYR A 239 -7.33 -6.27 2.57
N ALA A 240 -6.31 -6.31 3.41
CA ALA A 240 -5.05 -6.97 3.10
C ALA A 240 -5.20 -8.48 2.86
N PHE A 241 -6.25 -9.11 3.39
CA PHE A 241 -6.55 -10.52 3.18
C PHE A 241 -7.45 -10.78 1.98
N VAL A 242 -8.35 -9.86 1.68
CA VAL A 242 -9.35 -10.02 0.62
C VAL A 242 -8.82 -9.56 -0.74
N ASN A 243 -8.01 -8.50 -0.77
CA ASN A 243 -7.45 -7.97 -2.01
C ASN A 243 -6.69 -9.02 -2.84
N PRO A 244 -5.80 -9.86 -2.26
CA PRO A 244 -5.12 -10.88 -3.03
C PRO A 244 -6.06 -11.91 -3.64
N ALA A 245 -7.11 -12.32 -2.90
CA ALA A 245 -8.10 -13.27 -3.43
C ALA A 245 -8.87 -12.67 -4.62
N VAL A 246 -9.27 -11.40 -4.51
CA VAL A 246 -9.92 -10.67 -5.61
C VAL A 246 -8.98 -10.53 -6.80
N ALA A 247 -7.70 -10.16 -6.58
CA ALA A 247 -6.72 -9.99 -7.64
C ALA A 247 -6.43 -11.29 -8.39
N VAL A 248 -6.21 -12.40 -7.66
CA VAL A 248 -5.98 -13.74 -8.25
C VAL A 248 -7.20 -14.18 -9.06
N PHE A 249 -8.41 -14.02 -8.52
CA PHE A 249 -9.64 -14.36 -9.24
C PHE A 249 -9.80 -13.53 -10.53
N LEU A 250 -9.65 -12.21 -10.43
CA LEU A 250 -9.81 -11.31 -11.58
C LEU A 250 -8.70 -11.52 -12.61
N GLY A 251 -7.45 -11.75 -12.19
CA GLY A 251 -6.33 -12.07 -13.07
C GLY A 251 -6.57 -13.36 -13.86
N ALA A 252 -7.09 -14.40 -13.20
CA ALA A 252 -7.41 -15.67 -13.87
C ALA A 252 -8.55 -15.53 -14.88
N VAL A 253 -9.63 -14.82 -14.51
CA VAL A 253 -10.84 -14.72 -15.34
C VAL A 253 -10.64 -13.76 -16.52
N PHE A 254 -10.04 -12.60 -16.30
CA PHE A 254 -10.00 -11.54 -17.32
C PHE A 254 -8.64 -11.37 -18.02
N ALA A 255 -7.53 -11.72 -17.35
CA ALA A 255 -6.20 -11.69 -17.93
C ALA A 255 -5.67 -13.08 -18.30
N HIS A 256 -6.47 -14.15 -18.11
CA HIS A 256 -6.10 -15.55 -18.37
C HIS A 256 -4.79 -15.95 -17.69
N GLU A 257 -4.53 -15.38 -16.48
CA GLU A 257 -3.34 -15.72 -15.71
C GLU A 257 -3.42 -17.17 -15.19
N PRO A 258 -2.33 -17.95 -15.29
CA PRO A 258 -2.36 -19.36 -14.88
C PRO A 258 -2.49 -19.47 -13.36
N LEU A 259 -3.50 -20.23 -12.90
CA LEU A 259 -3.66 -20.63 -11.51
C LEU A 259 -2.80 -21.90 -11.24
N SER A 260 -1.50 -21.73 -11.09
CA SER A 260 -0.63 -22.84 -10.74
C SER A 260 -0.85 -23.28 -9.28
N THR A 261 -0.56 -24.54 -8.99
CA THR A 261 -0.61 -25.08 -7.62
C THR A 261 0.30 -24.25 -6.68
N ALA A 262 1.46 -23.78 -7.18
CA ALA A 262 2.37 -22.91 -6.43
C ALA A 262 1.72 -21.58 -6.04
N VAL A 263 0.96 -20.94 -6.93
CA VAL A 263 0.23 -19.69 -6.63
C VAL A 263 -0.88 -19.94 -5.61
N LEU A 264 -1.65 -21.02 -5.74
CA LEU A 264 -2.75 -21.33 -4.83
C LEU A 264 -2.24 -21.71 -3.44
N VAL A 265 -1.31 -22.67 -3.36
CA VAL A 265 -0.75 -23.14 -2.07
C VAL A 265 0.09 -22.05 -1.43
N GLY A 266 1.01 -21.44 -2.17
CA GLY A 266 1.86 -20.38 -1.66
C GLY A 266 1.05 -19.15 -1.23
N GLY A 267 0.01 -18.78 -1.98
CA GLY A 267 -0.93 -17.71 -1.62
C GLY A 267 -1.68 -18.03 -0.32
N ALA A 268 -2.20 -19.24 -0.15
CA ALA A 268 -2.83 -19.65 1.08
C ALA A 268 -1.87 -19.61 2.28
N VAL A 269 -0.61 -20.03 2.09
CA VAL A 269 0.44 -19.97 3.12
C VAL A 269 0.79 -18.51 3.47
N ILE A 270 0.92 -17.60 2.48
CA ILE A 270 1.13 -16.17 2.73
C ILE A 270 -0.03 -15.59 3.56
N ILE A 271 -1.26 -15.81 3.13
CA ILE A 271 -2.45 -15.29 3.82
C ILE A 271 -2.52 -15.86 5.25
N GLY A 272 -2.26 -17.14 5.44
CA GLY A 272 -2.17 -17.78 6.76
C GLY A 272 -1.10 -17.14 7.64
N GLY A 273 0.11 -16.95 7.12
CA GLY A 273 1.22 -16.29 7.82
C GLY A 273 0.87 -14.86 8.23
N VAL A 274 0.33 -14.07 7.31
CA VAL A 274 -0.10 -12.68 7.59
C VAL A 274 -1.22 -12.66 8.63
N SER A 275 -2.16 -13.61 8.58
CA SER A 275 -3.23 -13.75 9.59
C SER A 275 -2.67 -13.97 11.00
N LEU A 276 -1.65 -14.84 11.14
CA LEU A 276 -0.96 -15.06 12.40
C LEU A 276 -0.23 -13.80 12.90
N VAL A 277 0.45 -13.07 12.01
CA VAL A 277 1.11 -11.80 12.37
C VAL A 277 0.09 -10.79 12.91
N VAL A 278 -1.02 -10.58 12.21
CA VAL A 278 -2.06 -9.63 12.61
C VAL A 278 -2.73 -10.06 13.93
N ALA A 279 -3.04 -11.35 14.08
CA ALA A 279 -3.61 -11.89 15.31
C ALA A 279 -2.64 -11.75 16.49
N GLY A 280 -1.36 -12.08 16.30
CA GLY A 280 -0.33 -11.97 17.34
C GLY A 280 -0.13 -10.53 17.83
N ARG A 281 -0.14 -9.55 16.92
CA ARG A 281 -0.05 -8.12 17.28
C ARG A 281 -1.28 -7.65 18.06
N SER A 282 -2.46 -8.11 17.70
CA SER A 282 -3.69 -7.73 18.42
C SER A 282 -3.75 -8.32 19.84
N VAL A 283 -3.23 -9.53 20.03
CA VAL A 283 -3.12 -10.16 21.37
C VAL A 283 -2.13 -9.41 22.24
N SER A 284 -0.92 -9.09 21.73
CA SER A 284 0.09 -8.31 22.49
C SER A 284 -0.46 -6.95 22.90
N SER A 285 -1.07 -6.21 21.98
CA SER A 285 -1.67 -4.90 22.29
C SER A 285 -2.77 -4.96 23.36
N ARG A 286 -3.56 -6.04 23.41
CA ARG A 286 -4.58 -6.25 24.45
C ARG A 286 -3.94 -6.60 25.79
N ALA A 287 -2.88 -7.39 25.80
CA ALA A 287 -2.14 -7.75 27.02
C ALA A 287 -1.48 -6.51 27.64
N ASP A 288 -0.81 -5.68 26.83
CA ASP A 288 -0.18 -4.44 27.29
C ASP A 288 -1.20 -3.46 27.86
N ARG A 289 -2.38 -3.32 27.21
CA ARG A 289 -3.49 -2.52 27.74
C ARG A 289 -4.01 -3.04 29.07
N ARG A 290 -4.19 -4.35 29.22
CA ARG A 290 -4.62 -4.96 30.49
C ARG A 290 -3.60 -4.74 31.61
N ALA A 291 -2.32 -4.89 31.30
CA ALA A 291 -1.24 -4.63 32.24
C ALA A 291 -1.20 -3.16 32.69
N ALA A 292 -1.36 -2.21 31.75
CA ALA A 292 -1.40 -0.78 32.06
C ALA A 292 -2.63 -0.40 32.92
N VAL A 293 -3.80 -0.97 32.63
CA VAL A 293 -5.01 -0.77 33.45
C VAL A 293 -4.81 -1.37 34.87
N ALA A 294 -4.21 -2.56 34.99
CA ALA A 294 -3.91 -3.18 36.25
C ALA A 294 -2.87 -2.37 37.07
N ALA A 295 -1.97 -1.65 36.40
CA ALA A 295 -1.01 -0.73 37.01
C ALA A 295 -1.60 0.66 37.34
N GLY A 296 -2.92 0.85 37.18
CA GLY A 296 -3.60 2.11 37.57
C GLY A 296 -3.47 3.24 36.52
N VAL A 297 -2.97 2.98 35.33
CA VAL A 297 -2.85 4.00 34.26
C VAL A 297 -4.24 4.35 33.72
N PRO A 298 -4.65 5.63 33.71
CA PRO A 298 -5.97 6.03 33.24
C PRO A 298 -6.21 5.62 31.78
N VAL A 299 -7.37 5.02 31.50
CA VAL A 299 -7.72 4.52 30.14
C VAL A 299 -7.68 5.63 29.07
N GLN A 300 -7.88 6.89 29.48
CA GLN A 300 -7.80 8.04 28.57
C GLN A 300 -6.40 8.30 28.04
N SER A 301 -5.33 8.10 28.86
CA SER A 301 -3.94 8.24 28.43
C SER A 301 -3.52 7.15 27.45
N LEU A 302 -4.13 5.95 27.52
CA LEU A 302 -3.89 4.83 26.60
C LEU A 302 -4.54 5.03 25.23
N ARG A 303 -5.57 5.88 25.12
CA ARG A 303 -6.19 6.26 23.84
C ARG A 303 -5.35 7.31 23.09
N GLY A 304 -4.70 8.23 23.80
CA GLY A 304 -3.83 9.26 23.22
C GLY A 304 -2.51 8.69 22.64
N SER A 305 -1.93 7.69 23.32
CA SER A 305 -0.69 7.03 22.83
C SER A 305 -0.88 6.25 21.53
N ALA A 306 -2.08 5.72 21.27
CA ALA A 306 -2.39 5.03 20.02
C ALA A 306 -2.67 6.00 18.84
N ALA A 307 -2.98 7.27 19.14
CA ALA A 307 -3.35 8.28 18.15
C ALA A 307 -2.28 9.38 17.93
N GLY A 308 -1.16 9.35 18.69
CA GLY A 308 -0.09 10.35 18.54
C GLY A 308 -0.48 11.78 18.95
N VAL A 309 -1.62 11.96 19.65
CA VAL A 309 -2.10 13.28 20.07
C VAL A 309 -1.72 13.45 21.55
N THR A 310 -0.71 14.27 21.83
CA THR A 310 -0.49 14.84 23.16
C THR A 310 -1.60 15.86 23.43
N PRO A 311 -2.30 15.77 24.58
CA PRO A 311 -3.27 16.82 24.95
C PRO A 311 -2.52 18.14 25.19
N PRO A 312 -3.12 19.29 24.84
CA PRO A 312 -2.53 20.58 25.13
C PRO A 312 -2.39 20.74 26.64
N SER A 313 -1.19 21.14 27.09
CA SER A 313 -0.93 21.59 28.45
C SER A 313 -1.85 22.75 28.78
N ARG A 314 -2.62 22.64 29.87
CA ARG A 314 -3.38 23.76 30.46
C ARG A 314 -2.43 24.79 31.00
#